data_f9d33499b80f0ec1a5f2e0495e3f888e
#
_entry.id   f9d33499b80f0ec1a5f2e0495e3f888e
#
_cell.length_a   1.000
_cell.length_b   1.000
_cell.length_c   1.000
_cell.angle_alpha   90.00
_cell.angle_beta   90.00
_cell.angle_gamma   90.00
#
_symmetry.space_group_name_H-M   'P 1'
#
loop_
_entity.id
_entity.type
_entity.pdbx_description
1 polymer ?
#
loop_
_entity_poly.entity_id
_entity_poly.type
_entity_poly.pdbx_seq_one_letter_code
_entity_poly.pdbx_strand_id
1 'polypeptide(L)'
;MRNESGGSKMATMSDIPDGYEDLLIQPNFGHLATVRPDGNPAVTPMWFEWDGELIRFTHTTQRAKLRNIEHNPHVSLSVLDATKPYQYLQARGVVESITPDPTGAFYVKLAQRYGRPNPTPPPDSPDRVIIAVRPFAYSKQ
;
A
#
# COMPACT_ATOMS: atom_id res chain seq x y z
N MET A 1 2.17 19.63 17.19
CA MET A 1 1.90 18.99 17.22
C MET A 1 1.52 18.19 17.68
N ARG A 2 1.30 17.65 17.64
CA ARG A 2 0.75 16.85 18.06
C ARG A 2 1.30 15.88 18.46
N ASN A 3 1.39 15.57 19.08
CA ASN A 3 1.83 14.70 19.60
C ASN A 3 1.76 13.69 19.30
N GLU A 4 2.07 13.23 19.04
CA GLU A 4 1.86 12.23 18.89
C GLU A 4 2.33 11.39 19.44
N SER A 5 2.99 11.44 20.19
CA SER A 5 3.31 10.44 20.78
C SER A 5 2.48 9.42 20.59
N GLY A 6 2.62 8.74 20.23
CA GLY A 6 1.71 7.84 19.96
C GLY A 6 0.48 8.50 19.64
N GLY A 7 0.61 9.64 19.42
CA GLY A 7 -0.54 10.42 19.33
C GLY A 7 -1.34 10.31 18.07
N SER A 8 -0.85 9.61 17.09
CA SER A 8 -1.55 9.52 15.82
C SER A 8 -2.83 8.72 15.96
N LYS A 9 -3.94 9.35 15.67
CA LYS A 9 -5.22 8.70 15.58
C LYS A 9 -5.28 7.91 14.29
N MET A 10 -5.73 6.67 14.33
CA MET A 10 -5.90 5.88 13.12
C MET A 10 -7.02 6.44 12.26
N ALA A 11 -6.78 6.57 10.97
CA ALA A 11 -7.78 7.03 10.01
C ALA A 11 -8.80 5.94 9.74
N THR A 12 -10.04 6.34 9.51
CA THR A 12 -11.12 5.45 9.10
C THR A 12 -11.58 5.83 7.70
N MET A 13 -12.52 5.05 7.15
CA MET A 13 -13.12 5.38 5.87
C MET A 13 -13.68 6.81 5.85
N SER A 14 -14.26 7.26 6.98
CA SER A 14 -14.85 8.60 7.06
C SER A 14 -13.82 9.73 7.03
N ASP A 15 -12.54 9.41 7.21
CA ASP A 15 -11.48 10.41 7.16
C ASP A 15 -10.99 10.68 5.73
N ILE A 16 -11.42 9.88 4.77
CA ILE A 16 -11.06 10.10 3.36
C ILE A 16 -11.86 11.30 2.85
N PRO A 17 -11.20 12.26 2.19
CA PRO A 17 -11.93 13.40 1.62
C PRO A 17 -13.04 12.95 0.68
N ASP A 18 -14.19 13.65 0.76
CA ASP A 18 -15.36 13.32 -0.03
C ASP A 18 -15.02 13.24 -1.51
N GLY A 19 -15.48 12.16 -2.17
CA GLY A 19 -15.25 11.97 -3.59
C GLY A 19 -13.91 11.35 -3.96
N TYR A 20 -13.07 11.02 -2.97
CA TYR A 20 -11.74 10.44 -3.23
C TYR A 20 -11.66 8.96 -2.93
N GLU A 21 -12.70 8.34 -2.38
CA GLU A 21 -12.70 6.90 -2.08
C GLU A 21 -12.50 6.06 -3.34
N ASP A 22 -13.04 6.52 -4.46
CA ASP A 22 -12.94 5.79 -5.71
C ASP A 22 -11.50 5.56 -6.16
N LEU A 23 -10.59 6.44 -5.76
CA LEU A 23 -9.17 6.24 -6.09
C LEU A 23 -8.62 4.96 -5.44
N LEU A 24 -9.13 4.59 -4.27
CA LEU A 24 -8.74 3.34 -3.58
C LEU A 24 -9.57 2.15 -4.03
N ILE A 25 -10.81 2.37 -4.45
CA ILE A 25 -11.71 1.30 -4.89
C ILE A 25 -11.33 0.79 -6.27
N GLN A 26 -10.98 1.71 -7.18
CA GLN A 26 -10.62 1.36 -8.54
C GLN A 26 -9.19 0.78 -8.59
N PRO A 27 -8.89 -0.07 -9.59
CA PRO A 27 -7.56 -0.68 -9.69
C PRO A 27 -6.53 0.30 -10.28
N ASN A 28 -6.29 1.38 -9.57
CA ASN A 28 -5.26 2.34 -9.92
C ASN A 28 -3.91 1.87 -9.41
N PHE A 29 -2.84 2.24 -10.12
CA PHE A 29 -1.51 2.00 -9.57
C PHE A 29 -1.25 2.97 -8.43
N GLY A 30 -0.72 2.45 -7.33
CA GLY A 30 -0.27 3.27 -6.24
C GLY A 30 1.24 3.42 -6.30
N HIS A 31 1.74 4.54 -5.82
CA HIS A 31 3.18 4.76 -5.64
C HIS A 31 3.46 4.71 -4.16
N LEU A 32 4.15 3.65 -3.73
CA LEU A 32 4.43 3.41 -2.32
C LEU A 32 5.80 3.92 -1.98
N ALA A 33 5.86 4.87 -1.04
CA ALA A 33 7.10 5.42 -0.52
C ALA A 33 7.45 4.74 0.79
N THR A 34 8.70 4.35 0.92
CA THR A 34 9.26 3.75 2.13
C THR A 34 10.52 4.50 2.53
N VAL A 35 11.00 4.27 3.75
CA VAL A 35 12.23 4.89 4.26
C VAL A 35 13.31 3.83 4.35
N ARG A 36 14.45 4.09 3.68
CA ARG A 36 15.59 3.18 3.70
C ARG A 36 16.27 3.24 5.07
N PRO A 37 17.05 2.21 5.44
CA PRO A 37 17.78 2.25 6.70
C PRO A 37 18.69 3.46 6.87
N ASP A 38 19.17 4.04 5.76
CA ASP A 38 20.00 5.25 5.80
C ASP A 38 19.19 6.54 5.90
N GLY A 39 17.86 6.44 6.02
CA GLY A 39 16.98 7.59 6.15
C GLY A 39 16.51 8.17 4.83
N ASN A 40 17.05 7.73 3.71
CA ASN A 40 16.63 8.22 2.40
C ASN A 40 15.32 7.59 1.95
N PRO A 41 14.47 8.34 1.25
CA PRO A 41 13.21 7.79 0.76
C PRO A 41 13.40 6.95 -0.48
N ALA A 42 12.49 6.00 -0.68
CA ALA A 42 12.38 5.20 -1.89
C ALA A 42 10.91 5.15 -2.28
N VAL A 43 10.63 5.06 -3.59
CA VAL A 43 9.25 4.99 -4.07
C VAL A 43 9.19 4.08 -5.30
N THR A 44 8.14 3.24 -5.34
CA THR A 44 7.90 2.35 -6.49
C THR A 44 6.41 2.20 -6.73
N PRO A 45 6.01 1.97 -8.00
CA PRO A 45 4.61 1.65 -8.29
C PRO A 45 4.25 0.27 -7.76
N MET A 46 3.02 0.12 -7.27
CA MET A 46 2.53 -1.11 -6.66
C MET A 46 1.08 -1.35 -7.02
N TRP A 47 0.71 -2.61 -7.15
CA TRP A 47 -0.68 -3.02 -7.07
C TRP A 47 -1.10 -3.03 -5.60
N PHE A 48 -2.36 -2.74 -5.35
CA PHE A 48 -2.89 -2.79 -3.98
C PHE A 48 -4.37 -3.13 -3.99
N GLU A 49 -4.89 -3.52 -2.83
CA GLU A 49 -6.33 -3.54 -2.58
C GLU A 49 -6.61 -2.79 -1.28
N TRP A 50 -7.81 -2.28 -1.16
CA TRP A 50 -8.29 -1.58 0.02
C TRP A 50 -9.61 -2.19 0.45
N ASP A 51 -9.75 -2.51 1.74
CA ASP A 51 -10.97 -3.16 2.24
C ASP A 51 -11.84 -2.20 3.07
N GLY A 52 -11.57 -0.90 3.02
CA GLY A 52 -12.24 0.10 3.83
C GLY A 52 -11.45 0.44 5.10
N GLU A 53 -10.46 -0.34 5.44
CA GLU A 53 -9.66 -0.18 6.65
C GLU A 53 -8.17 -0.30 6.37
N LEU A 54 -7.76 -1.39 5.77
CA LEU A 54 -6.34 -1.69 5.48
C LEU A 54 -6.08 -1.64 3.99
N ILE A 55 -4.87 -1.21 3.64
CA ILE A 55 -4.37 -1.28 2.27
C ILE A 55 -3.35 -2.40 2.23
N ARG A 56 -3.54 -3.35 1.32
CA ARG A 56 -2.67 -4.54 1.24
C ARG A 56 -1.94 -4.58 -0.08
N PHE A 57 -0.69 -5.02 0.00
CA PHE A 57 0.22 -5.15 -1.14
C PHE A 57 0.81 -6.54 -1.17
N THR A 58 1.12 -7.05 -2.36
CA THR A 58 1.90 -8.28 -2.50
C THR A 58 3.37 -7.90 -2.72
N HIS A 59 4.28 -8.61 -2.07
CA HIS A 59 5.71 -8.37 -2.21
C HIS A 59 6.49 -9.64 -1.93
N THR A 60 7.81 -9.56 -2.02
CA THR A 60 8.69 -10.71 -1.81
C THR A 60 9.79 -10.35 -0.83
N THR A 61 10.19 -11.33 -0.01
CA THR A 61 11.26 -11.16 0.96
C THR A 61 12.63 -10.89 0.32
N GLN A 62 12.75 -11.10 -0.99
CA GLN A 62 14.01 -10.93 -1.70
C GLN A 62 14.30 -9.47 -2.07
N ARG A 63 13.36 -8.55 -1.83
CA ARG A 63 13.51 -7.16 -2.26
C ARG A 63 13.81 -6.22 -1.11
N ALA A 64 14.55 -5.14 -1.45
CA ALA A 64 14.97 -4.14 -0.48
C ALA A 64 13.80 -3.45 0.23
N LYS A 65 12.65 -3.31 -0.45
CA LYS A 65 11.50 -2.64 0.13
C LYS A 65 11.04 -3.32 1.41
N LEU A 66 11.08 -4.66 1.46
CA LEU A 66 10.68 -5.36 2.67
C LEU A 66 11.61 -5.03 3.83
N ARG A 67 12.92 -4.97 3.56
CA ARG A 67 13.89 -4.57 4.60
C ARG A 67 13.63 -3.13 5.06
N ASN A 68 13.25 -2.25 4.14
CA ASN A 68 12.93 -0.88 4.50
C ASN A 68 11.77 -0.83 5.51
N ILE A 69 10.67 -1.53 5.22
CA ILE A 69 9.50 -1.47 6.10
C ILE A 69 9.71 -2.24 7.40
N GLU A 70 10.56 -3.24 7.43
CA GLU A 70 10.94 -3.90 8.68
C GLU A 70 11.76 -2.99 9.58
N HIS A 71 12.59 -2.14 8.97
CA HIS A 71 13.39 -1.16 9.70
C HIS A 71 12.57 0.05 10.12
N ASN A 72 11.71 0.56 9.22
CA ASN A 72 10.84 1.70 9.49
C ASN A 72 9.47 1.41 8.88
N PRO A 73 8.44 1.15 9.69
CA PRO A 73 7.13 0.76 9.18
C PRO A 73 6.28 1.91 8.65
N HIS A 74 6.76 3.14 8.72
CA HIS A 74 6.02 4.29 8.20
C HIS A 74 6.13 4.34 6.69
N VAL A 75 4.99 4.48 6.02
CA VAL A 75 4.91 4.49 4.56
C VAL A 75 3.92 5.55 4.10
N SER A 76 4.00 5.88 2.82
CA SER A 76 3.04 6.79 2.20
C SER A 76 2.68 6.24 0.82
N LEU A 77 1.38 6.23 0.53
CA LEU A 77 0.86 5.77 -0.76
C LEU A 77 0.24 6.96 -1.48
N SER A 78 0.64 7.19 -2.72
CA SER A 78 0.03 8.20 -3.57
C SER A 78 -0.70 7.48 -4.71
N VAL A 79 -1.99 7.79 -4.88
CA VAL A 79 -2.82 7.22 -5.94
C VAL A 79 -3.44 8.36 -6.72
N LEU A 80 -3.28 8.35 -8.03
CA LEU A 80 -3.86 9.38 -8.87
C LEU A 80 -5.00 8.82 -9.71
N ASP A 81 -5.88 9.72 -10.15
CA ASP A 81 -6.94 9.40 -11.09
C ASP A 81 -6.33 9.35 -12.49
N ALA A 82 -6.41 8.19 -13.16
CA ALA A 82 -5.80 8.01 -14.49
C ALA A 82 -6.41 8.94 -15.54
N THR A 83 -7.66 9.37 -15.36
CA THR A 83 -8.32 10.28 -16.29
C THR A 83 -8.11 11.74 -15.92
N LYS A 84 -7.71 12.03 -14.67
CA LYS A 84 -7.44 13.36 -14.16
C LYS A 84 -6.15 13.32 -13.34
N PRO A 85 -4.99 13.21 -13.99
CA PRO A 85 -3.75 12.87 -13.29
C PRO A 85 -3.25 13.93 -12.30
N TYR A 86 -3.82 15.11 -12.30
CA TYR A 86 -3.53 16.10 -11.28
C TYR A 86 -4.38 15.95 -10.02
N GLN A 87 -5.36 15.03 -10.02
CA GLN A 87 -6.12 14.69 -8.82
C GLN A 87 -5.50 13.45 -8.18
N TYR A 88 -5.11 13.57 -6.92
CA TYR A 88 -4.50 12.45 -6.23
C TYR A 88 -4.94 12.39 -4.77
N LEU A 89 -4.81 11.20 -4.21
CA LEU A 89 -4.99 10.95 -2.79
C LEU A 89 -3.67 10.41 -2.24
N GLN A 90 -3.20 11.00 -1.15
CA GLN A 90 -2.06 10.47 -0.41
C GLN A 90 -2.58 9.87 0.89
N ALA A 91 -2.21 8.61 1.13
CA ALA A 91 -2.53 7.91 2.37
C ALA A 91 -1.21 7.66 3.11
N ARG A 92 -1.04 8.28 4.27
CA ARG A 92 0.10 7.99 5.15
C ARG A 92 -0.34 6.94 6.13
N GLY A 93 0.53 5.97 6.38
CA GLY A 93 0.17 4.87 7.24
C GLY A 93 1.36 4.18 7.85
N VAL A 94 1.06 3.12 8.58
CA VAL A 94 2.05 2.28 9.22
C VAL A 94 1.79 0.84 8.81
N VAL A 95 2.85 0.10 8.53
CA VAL A 95 2.73 -1.34 8.25
C VAL A 95 2.32 -2.04 9.54
N GLU A 96 1.14 -2.66 9.50
CA GLU A 96 0.57 -3.35 10.65
C GLU A 96 1.02 -4.80 10.71
N SER A 97 1.15 -5.44 9.56
CA SER A 97 1.55 -6.84 9.49
C SER A 97 2.21 -7.17 8.17
N ILE A 98 3.08 -8.17 8.22
CA ILE A 98 3.71 -8.79 7.06
C ILE A 98 3.48 -10.28 7.26
N THR A 99 2.65 -10.89 6.42
CA THR A 99 2.27 -12.29 6.57
C THR A 99 2.71 -13.11 5.35
N PRO A 100 3.14 -14.36 5.55
CA PRO A 100 3.51 -15.20 4.42
C PRO A 100 2.34 -15.49 3.49
N ASP A 101 2.63 -15.58 2.20
CA ASP A 101 1.68 -15.97 1.15
C ASP A 101 2.37 -17.00 0.25
N PRO A 102 2.75 -18.17 0.80
CA PRO A 102 3.65 -19.11 0.10
C PRO A 102 3.05 -19.75 -1.15
N THR A 103 1.74 -19.70 -1.32
CA THR A 103 1.09 -20.20 -2.53
C THR A 103 0.94 -19.12 -3.58
N GLY A 104 1.21 -17.85 -3.25
CA GLY A 104 1.00 -16.73 -4.16
C GLY A 104 -0.46 -16.40 -4.41
N ALA A 105 -1.36 -16.87 -3.56
CA ALA A 105 -2.80 -16.67 -3.75
C ALA A 105 -3.18 -15.21 -3.75
N PHE A 106 -2.57 -14.41 -2.89
CA PHE A 106 -2.85 -12.97 -2.85
C PHE A 106 -2.32 -12.26 -4.09
N TYR A 107 -1.14 -12.66 -4.59
CA TYR A 107 -0.64 -12.14 -5.86
C TYR A 107 -1.66 -12.39 -6.97
N VAL A 108 -2.21 -13.62 -7.04
CA VAL A 108 -3.21 -13.95 -8.07
C VAL A 108 -4.44 -13.07 -7.91
N LYS A 109 -4.90 -12.87 -6.67
CA LYS A 109 -6.05 -12.03 -6.39
C LYS A 109 -5.84 -10.60 -6.91
N LEU A 110 -4.68 -10.03 -6.63
CA LEU A 110 -4.36 -8.68 -7.13
C LEU A 110 -4.22 -8.65 -8.65
N ALA A 111 -3.60 -9.68 -9.24
CA ALA A 111 -3.48 -9.75 -10.69
C ALA A 111 -4.85 -9.75 -11.36
N GLN A 112 -5.83 -10.46 -10.78
CA GLN A 112 -7.21 -10.46 -11.26
C GLN A 112 -7.83 -9.07 -11.14
N ARG A 113 -7.63 -8.41 -10.01
CA ARG A 113 -8.14 -7.06 -9.79
C ARG A 113 -7.63 -6.08 -10.86
N TYR A 114 -6.38 -6.25 -11.28
CA TYR A 114 -5.75 -5.38 -12.28
C TYR A 114 -5.92 -5.90 -13.71
N GLY A 115 -6.83 -6.86 -13.92
CA GLY A 115 -7.23 -7.27 -15.26
C GLY A 115 -6.27 -8.21 -15.98
N ARG A 116 -5.33 -8.86 -15.26
CA ARG A 116 -4.43 -9.82 -15.90
C ARG A 116 -5.23 -11.08 -16.27
N PRO A 117 -5.13 -11.55 -17.53
CA PRO A 117 -5.86 -12.75 -17.93
C PRO A 117 -5.21 -13.99 -17.35
N ASN A 118 -6.04 -14.90 -16.81
CA ASN A 118 -5.62 -16.21 -16.31
C ASN A 118 -4.35 -16.14 -15.45
N PRO A 119 -4.33 -15.32 -14.39
CA PRO A 119 -3.13 -15.18 -13.60
C PRO A 119 -2.80 -16.46 -12.85
N THR A 120 -1.51 -16.75 -12.75
CA THR A 120 -0.99 -17.89 -12.02
C THR A 120 -0.02 -17.41 -10.94
N PRO A 121 0.22 -18.22 -9.90
CA PRO A 121 1.20 -17.86 -8.89
C PRO A 121 2.58 -17.58 -9.50
N PRO A 122 3.29 -16.55 -9.03
CA PRO A 122 4.61 -16.23 -9.57
C PRO A 122 5.65 -17.27 -9.14
N PRO A 123 6.78 -17.37 -9.87
CA PRO A 123 7.82 -18.33 -9.53
C PRO A 123 8.41 -18.16 -8.13
N ASP A 124 8.36 -16.92 -7.60
CA ASP A 124 8.88 -16.62 -6.25
C ASP A 124 7.83 -16.79 -5.15
N SER A 125 6.74 -17.51 -5.42
CA SER A 125 5.67 -17.72 -4.44
C SER A 125 6.15 -18.15 -3.06
N PRO A 126 7.14 -19.03 -2.92
CA PRO A 126 7.60 -19.40 -1.57
C PRO A 126 8.08 -18.23 -0.72
N ASP A 127 8.53 -17.14 -1.35
CA ASP A 127 9.04 -15.96 -0.66
C ASP A 127 8.02 -14.81 -0.63
N ARG A 128 6.80 -15.04 -1.11
CA ARG A 128 5.79 -13.98 -1.15
C ARG A 128 5.21 -13.68 0.21
N VAL A 129 4.90 -12.39 0.40
CA VAL A 129 4.29 -11.90 1.64
C VAL A 129 3.16 -10.94 1.28
N ILE A 130 2.26 -10.76 2.25
CA ILE A 130 1.21 -9.75 2.20
C ILE A 130 1.59 -8.65 3.19
N ILE A 131 1.72 -7.44 2.69
CA ILE A 131 2.00 -6.27 3.52
C ILE A 131 0.67 -5.56 3.76
N ALA A 132 0.26 -5.42 5.03
CA ALA A 132 -0.96 -4.71 5.38
C ALA A 132 -0.60 -3.38 6.02
N VAL A 133 -1.12 -2.29 5.47
CA VAL A 133 -0.87 -0.92 5.93
C VAL A 133 -2.15 -0.37 6.54
N ARG A 134 -2.04 0.19 7.74
CA ARG A 134 -3.13 0.93 8.38
C ARG A 134 -2.92 2.42 8.15
N PRO A 135 -3.79 3.06 7.38
CA PRO A 135 -3.70 4.51 7.19
C PRO A 135 -3.99 5.26 8.50
N PHE A 136 -3.32 6.39 8.69
CA PHE A 136 -3.60 7.25 9.83
C PHE A 136 -3.85 8.71 9.41
N ALA A 137 -3.60 9.08 8.15
CA ALA A 137 -3.88 10.44 7.67
C ALA A 137 -3.98 10.43 6.15
N TYR A 138 -4.84 11.28 5.64
CA TYR A 138 -5.01 11.46 4.19
C TYR A 138 -4.79 12.91 3.82
N SER A 139 -4.27 13.13 2.60
CA SER A 139 -4.26 14.44 1.96
C SER A 139 -4.59 14.28 0.48
N LYS A 140 -4.99 15.37 -0.16
CA LYS A 140 -5.51 15.32 -1.53
C LYS A 140 -5.15 16.54 -2.33
N GLN A 141 -5.32 16.40 -3.63
CA GLN A 141 -5.37 17.53 -4.53
C GLN A 141 -6.46 17.30 -5.55
#